data_2d9b64323bd3ec42abacbf9dfa94cbb1
#
_entry.id   2d9b64323bd3ec42abacbf9dfa94cbb1
#
_cell.length_a   1.000
_cell.length_b   1.000
_cell.length_c   1.000
_cell.angle_alpha   90.00
_cell.angle_beta   90.00
_cell.angle_gamma   90.00
#
_symmetry.space_group_name_H-M   'P 1'
#
loop_
_entity.id
_entity.type
_entity.pdbx_description
1 polymer ?
#
loop_
_entity_poly.entity_id
_entity_poly.type
_entity_poly.pdbx_seq_one_letter_code
_entity_poly.pdbx_strand_id
1 'polypeptide(L)'
;KVLGDEEEMCAFEENILALEKHCAQYNSLKEEVILDIVKGRSPQIEKTGDTIVFSVTGKPIVPRSENQLRLVQEYEKNDMLFAIGPAGSGKTYTAIALAVRSLKNKEIKKIILSRPAVEAGEKLGFLPGDMKDKIDPYLQPLYDALQDMIPAAKLKEYMELNVIQIAPLAFMRGRTLNDAVVIL
;
A
#
# COMPACT_ATOMS: atom_id res chain seq x y z
N LYS A 1 0.25 -32.29 -3.14
CA LYS A 1 1.31 -33.18 -3.66
C LYS A 1 1.16 -33.21 -5.16
N VAL A 2 2.14 -32.71 -5.91
CA VAL A 2 2.18 -32.75 -7.36
C VAL A 2 2.86 -34.07 -7.75
N LEU A 3 2.33 -34.77 -8.75
CA LEU A 3 2.87 -36.01 -9.27
C LEU A 3 2.95 -35.85 -10.80
N GLY A 4 4.10 -36.09 -11.38
CA GLY A 4 4.39 -35.97 -12.80
C GLY A 4 5.85 -36.30 -13.05
N ASP A 5 6.33 -36.20 -14.28
CA ASP A 5 7.75 -36.28 -14.56
C ASP A 5 8.47 -34.97 -14.12
N GLU A 6 9.80 -35.00 -14.10
CA GLU A 6 10.60 -33.91 -13.56
C GLU A 6 10.46 -32.60 -14.35
N GLU A 7 10.26 -32.66 -15.67
CA GLU A 7 10.07 -31.51 -16.54
C GLU A 7 8.68 -30.87 -16.34
N GLU A 8 7.63 -31.71 -16.23
CA GLU A 8 6.26 -31.25 -15.97
C GLU A 8 6.13 -30.61 -14.58
N MET A 9 6.79 -31.16 -13.56
CA MET A 9 6.79 -30.61 -12.20
C MET A 9 7.50 -29.26 -12.16
N CYS A 10 8.63 -29.12 -12.85
CA CYS A 10 9.39 -27.88 -12.90
C CYS A 10 8.57 -26.75 -13.60
N ALA A 11 7.97 -27.07 -14.74
CA ALA A 11 7.10 -26.13 -15.48
C ALA A 11 5.88 -25.71 -14.65
N PHE A 12 5.30 -26.62 -13.87
CA PHE A 12 4.18 -26.31 -12.97
C PHE A 12 4.62 -25.37 -11.83
N GLU A 13 5.78 -25.62 -11.20
CA GLU A 13 6.33 -24.72 -10.16
C GLU A 13 6.59 -23.31 -10.70
N GLU A 14 7.21 -23.20 -11.87
CA GLU A 14 7.44 -21.89 -12.52
C GLU A 14 6.12 -21.14 -12.80
N ASN A 15 5.10 -21.83 -13.28
CA ASN A 15 3.80 -21.25 -13.51
C ASN A 15 3.15 -20.77 -12.21
N ILE A 16 3.20 -21.54 -11.13
CA ILE A 16 2.67 -21.14 -9.82
C ILE A 16 3.39 -19.90 -9.29
N LEU A 17 4.72 -19.88 -9.35
CA LEU A 17 5.50 -18.71 -8.93
C LEU A 17 5.17 -17.45 -9.75
N ALA A 18 4.96 -17.61 -11.04
CA ALA A 18 4.56 -16.51 -11.91
C ALA A 18 3.15 -15.98 -11.58
N LEU A 19 2.20 -16.88 -11.30
CA LEU A 19 0.86 -16.53 -10.86
C LEU A 19 0.84 -15.83 -9.50
N GLU A 20 1.62 -16.33 -8.53
CA GLU A 20 1.78 -15.70 -7.21
C GLU A 20 2.36 -14.28 -7.34
N LYS A 21 3.40 -14.11 -8.14
CA LYS A 21 4.01 -12.80 -8.41
C LYS A 21 3.03 -11.84 -9.05
N HIS A 22 2.26 -12.33 -10.02
CA HIS A 22 1.20 -11.53 -10.67
C HIS A 22 0.12 -11.11 -9.65
N CYS A 23 -0.37 -12.05 -8.85
CA CYS A 23 -1.39 -11.77 -7.84
C CYS A 23 -0.90 -10.77 -6.79
N ALA A 24 0.34 -10.88 -6.33
CA ALA A 24 0.94 -9.94 -5.39
C ALA A 24 1.05 -8.51 -5.94
N GLN A 25 1.31 -8.38 -7.24
CA GLN A 25 1.48 -7.08 -7.90
C GLN A 25 0.14 -6.41 -8.22
N TYR A 26 -0.81 -7.18 -8.79
CA TYR A 26 -2.03 -6.65 -9.38
C TYR A 26 -3.29 -6.87 -8.53
N ASN A 27 -3.20 -7.62 -7.43
CA ASN A 27 -4.32 -8.03 -6.56
C ASN A 27 -5.48 -8.70 -7.33
N SER A 28 -5.25 -9.22 -8.52
CA SER A 28 -6.25 -9.81 -9.39
C SER A 28 -5.66 -10.94 -10.20
N LEU A 29 -6.44 -12.00 -10.39
CA LEU A 29 -6.07 -13.14 -11.20
C LEU A 29 -7.27 -13.51 -12.09
N LYS A 30 -7.27 -12.99 -13.32
CA LYS A 30 -8.29 -13.29 -14.31
C LYS A 30 -7.94 -14.58 -15.05
N GLU A 31 -8.95 -15.28 -15.54
CA GLU A 31 -8.77 -16.53 -16.30
C GLU A 31 -7.84 -16.35 -17.51
N GLU A 32 -7.98 -15.26 -18.26
CA GLU A 32 -7.12 -14.92 -19.39
C GLU A 32 -5.63 -14.84 -19.00
N VAL A 33 -5.34 -14.24 -17.83
CA VAL A 33 -3.99 -14.11 -17.29
C VAL A 33 -3.41 -15.48 -16.93
N ILE A 34 -4.23 -16.36 -16.33
CA ILE A 34 -3.82 -17.72 -15.99
C ILE A 34 -3.45 -18.47 -17.27
N LEU A 35 -4.31 -18.39 -18.29
CA LEU A 35 -4.10 -19.06 -19.58
C LEU A 35 -2.84 -18.52 -20.31
N ASP A 36 -2.58 -17.22 -20.23
CA ASP A 36 -1.37 -16.64 -20.83
C ASP A 36 -0.11 -17.11 -20.13
N ILE A 37 -0.08 -17.11 -18.80
CA ILE A 37 1.08 -17.57 -18.03
C ILE A 37 1.35 -19.05 -18.30
N VAL A 38 0.32 -19.90 -18.24
CA VAL A 38 0.45 -21.34 -18.51
C VAL A 38 0.93 -21.62 -19.94
N LYS A 39 0.57 -20.77 -20.90
CA LYS A 39 1.05 -20.85 -22.29
C LYS A 39 2.39 -20.17 -22.54
N GLY A 40 3.09 -19.73 -21.48
CA GLY A 40 4.37 -19.03 -21.60
C GLY A 40 4.27 -17.63 -22.22
N ARG A 41 3.08 -17.03 -22.23
CA ARG A 41 2.84 -15.69 -22.78
C ARG A 41 2.90 -14.65 -21.65
N SER A 42 3.42 -13.47 -21.95
CA SER A 42 3.32 -12.34 -21.01
C SER A 42 1.90 -11.81 -21.01
N PRO A 43 1.19 -11.80 -19.85
CA PRO A 43 -0.16 -11.26 -19.77
C PRO A 43 -0.18 -9.80 -20.22
N GLN A 44 -1.12 -9.48 -21.11
CA GLN A 44 -1.37 -8.10 -21.53
C GLN A 44 -2.18 -7.40 -20.43
N ILE A 45 -1.51 -6.61 -19.60
CA ILE A 45 -2.16 -5.77 -18.60
C ILE A 45 -2.22 -4.35 -19.18
N GLU A 46 -3.42 -3.78 -19.20
CA GLU A 46 -3.58 -2.36 -19.48
C GLU A 46 -2.89 -1.54 -18.37
N LYS A 47 -1.58 -1.35 -18.53
CA LYS A 47 -0.86 -0.33 -17.78
C LYS A 47 -1.22 1.00 -18.41
N THR A 48 -2.17 1.70 -17.85
CA THR A 48 -2.19 3.16 -18.02
C THR A 48 -0.87 3.66 -17.42
N GLY A 49 -0.09 4.42 -18.22
CA GLY A 49 1.29 4.82 -17.86
C GLY A 49 1.46 5.49 -16.50
N ASP A 50 0.36 5.97 -15.91
CA ASP A 50 0.32 6.68 -14.63
C ASP A 50 -0.20 5.84 -13.46
N THR A 51 -0.28 4.51 -13.59
CA THR A 51 -0.78 3.64 -12.50
C THR A 51 0.19 3.65 -11.33
N ILE A 52 -0.29 4.07 -10.15
CA ILE A 52 0.49 4.08 -8.90
C ILE A 52 0.53 2.66 -8.33
N VAL A 53 -0.65 2.07 -8.08
CA VAL A 53 -0.82 0.73 -7.50
C VAL A 53 -2.19 0.18 -7.93
N PHE A 54 -2.43 -1.10 -7.76
CA PHE A 54 -3.75 -1.71 -7.99
C PHE A 54 -4.49 -1.89 -6.67
N SER A 55 -5.79 -1.58 -6.67
CA SER A 55 -6.68 -1.81 -5.54
C SER A 55 -6.87 -3.31 -5.29
N VAL A 56 -7.49 -3.68 -4.16
CA VAL A 56 -7.84 -5.09 -3.86
C VAL A 56 -8.79 -5.72 -4.87
N THR A 57 -9.53 -4.89 -5.62
CA THR A 57 -10.43 -5.34 -6.70
C THR A 57 -9.71 -5.43 -8.06
N GLY A 58 -8.40 -5.19 -8.12
CA GLY A 58 -7.62 -5.19 -9.35
C GLY A 58 -7.80 -3.94 -10.22
N LYS A 59 -8.50 -2.90 -9.75
CA LYS A 59 -8.62 -1.63 -10.48
C LYS A 59 -7.36 -0.79 -10.30
N PRO A 60 -6.84 -0.14 -11.35
CA PRO A 60 -5.69 0.73 -11.24
C PRO A 60 -6.04 2.00 -10.44
N ILE A 61 -5.17 2.34 -9.50
CA ILE A 61 -5.19 3.61 -8.78
C ILE A 61 -4.25 4.54 -9.54
N VAL A 62 -4.82 5.61 -10.09
CA VAL A 62 -4.10 6.58 -10.93
C VAL A 62 -4.25 7.99 -10.35
N PRO A 63 -3.33 8.91 -10.64
CA PRO A 63 -3.51 10.33 -10.31
C PRO A 63 -4.76 10.87 -10.99
N ARG A 64 -5.62 11.55 -10.24
CA ARG A 64 -6.88 12.13 -10.74
C ARG A 64 -6.76 13.61 -11.07
N SER A 65 -5.65 14.23 -10.73
CA SER A 65 -5.35 15.64 -11.00
C SER A 65 -3.88 15.83 -11.34
N GLU A 66 -3.56 16.92 -12.00
CA GLU A 66 -2.20 17.31 -12.34
C GLU A 66 -1.29 17.42 -11.10
N ASN A 67 -1.82 17.96 -9.99
CA ASN A 67 -1.07 18.06 -8.75
C ASN A 67 -0.78 16.68 -8.11
N GLN A 68 -1.70 15.72 -8.23
CA GLN A 68 -1.44 14.34 -7.80
C GLN A 68 -0.37 13.68 -8.70
N LEU A 69 -0.43 13.90 -10.02
CA LEU A 69 0.58 13.41 -10.95
C LEU A 69 1.95 13.99 -10.62
N ARG A 70 2.01 15.29 -10.33
CA ARG A 70 3.24 15.95 -9.88
C ARG A 70 3.77 15.33 -8.59
N LEU A 71 2.91 15.04 -7.61
CA LEU A 71 3.32 14.36 -6.38
C LEU A 71 3.95 12.98 -6.66
N VAL A 72 3.37 12.21 -7.60
CA VAL A 72 3.91 10.92 -8.03
C VAL A 72 5.30 11.07 -8.65
N GLN A 73 5.48 12.04 -9.52
CA GLN A 73 6.76 12.30 -10.21
C GLN A 73 7.86 12.80 -9.26
N GLU A 74 7.49 13.65 -8.30
CA GLU A 74 8.44 14.18 -7.32
C GLU A 74 8.79 13.16 -6.23
N TYR A 75 7.94 12.18 -5.96
CA TYR A 75 8.20 11.11 -5.00
C TYR A 75 9.45 10.28 -5.36
N GLU A 76 9.70 10.09 -6.64
CA GLU A 76 10.86 9.30 -7.13
C GLU A 76 12.19 10.07 -7.06
N LYS A 77 12.13 11.40 -6.89
CA LYS A 77 13.31 12.27 -6.98
C LYS A 77 13.74 12.85 -5.64
N ASN A 78 12.88 12.80 -4.63
CA ASN A 78 13.08 13.52 -3.38
C ASN A 78 12.87 12.63 -2.17
N ASP A 79 13.73 12.77 -1.17
CA ASP A 79 13.62 12.06 0.11
C ASP A 79 12.53 12.64 1.02
N MET A 80 12.15 13.91 0.83
CA MET A 80 11.14 14.59 1.62
C MET A 80 10.21 15.42 0.73
N LEU A 81 8.90 15.27 0.94
CA LEU A 81 7.86 15.98 0.21
C LEU A 81 6.83 16.60 1.14
N PHE A 82 6.39 17.80 0.81
CA PHE A 82 5.26 18.46 1.46
C PHE A 82 4.08 18.56 0.49
N ALA A 83 2.99 17.84 0.79
CA ALA A 83 1.77 17.90 0.01
C ALA A 83 0.77 18.89 0.65
N ILE A 84 0.66 20.08 0.10
CA ILE A 84 -0.22 21.14 0.59
C ILE A 84 -1.45 21.27 -0.32
N GLY A 85 -2.64 21.36 0.27
CA GLY A 85 -3.88 21.54 -0.48
C GLY A 85 -5.12 21.36 0.41
N PRO A 86 -6.33 21.67 -0.13
CA PRO A 86 -7.58 21.59 0.63
C PRO A 86 -7.91 20.15 1.05
N ALA A 87 -8.83 20.03 2.02
CA ALA A 87 -9.39 18.74 2.40
C ALA A 87 -10.05 18.06 1.20
N GLY A 88 -10.05 16.73 1.16
CA GLY A 88 -10.65 15.96 0.07
C GLY A 88 -9.84 15.90 -1.24
N SER A 89 -8.70 16.60 -1.35
CA SER A 89 -7.86 16.56 -2.57
C SER A 89 -7.04 15.28 -2.78
N GLY A 90 -7.20 14.28 -1.91
CA GLY A 90 -6.58 12.96 -2.04
C GLY A 90 -5.10 12.90 -1.64
N LYS A 91 -4.55 13.90 -0.93
CA LYS A 91 -3.13 13.94 -0.52
C LYS A 91 -2.71 12.66 0.22
N THR A 92 -3.40 12.35 1.29
CA THR A 92 -3.10 11.18 2.14
C THR A 92 -3.27 9.88 1.36
N TYR A 93 -4.35 9.75 0.59
CA TYR A 93 -4.61 8.56 -0.22
C TYR A 93 -3.52 8.33 -1.26
N THR A 94 -3.11 9.37 -1.99
CA THR A 94 -2.03 9.30 -2.98
C THR A 94 -0.68 8.95 -2.32
N ALA A 95 -0.37 9.56 -1.17
CA ALA A 95 0.85 9.26 -0.43
C ALA A 95 0.89 7.79 0.04
N ILE A 96 -0.23 7.27 0.55
CA ILE A 96 -0.34 5.85 0.94
C ILE A 96 -0.20 4.94 -0.29
N ALA A 97 -0.81 5.29 -1.42
CA ALA A 97 -0.67 4.52 -2.65
C ALA A 97 0.79 4.42 -3.12
N LEU A 98 1.54 5.52 -3.03
CA LEU A 98 2.98 5.55 -3.33
C LEU A 98 3.78 4.67 -2.37
N ALA A 99 3.52 4.76 -1.07
CA ALA A 99 4.19 3.94 -0.07
C ALA A 99 3.90 2.43 -0.27
N VAL A 100 2.64 2.07 -0.58
CA VAL A 100 2.25 0.68 -0.88
C VAL A 100 2.93 0.19 -2.16
N ARG A 101 3.06 1.04 -3.19
CA ARG A 101 3.83 0.72 -4.40
C ARG A 101 5.28 0.39 -4.05
N SER A 102 5.95 1.26 -3.31
CA SER A 102 7.36 1.06 -2.92
C SER A 102 7.54 -0.20 -2.04
N LEU A 103 6.57 -0.50 -1.16
CA LEU A 103 6.60 -1.75 -0.38
C LEU A 103 6.44 -2.99 -1.28
N LYS A 104 5.49 -2.97 -2.21
CA LYS A 104 5.28 -4.07 -3.18
C LYS A 104 6.49 -4.29 -4.10
N ASN A 105 7.16 -3.21 -4.49
CA ASN A 105 8.39 -3.24 -5.29
C ASN A 105 9.63 -3.63 -4.48
N LYS A 106 9.50 -3.80 -3.14
CA LYS A 106 10.61 -4.08 -2.22
C LYS A 106 11.69 -2.99 -2.18
N GLU A 107 11.33 -1.76 -2.51
CA GLU A 107 12.18 -0.57 -2.39
C GLU A 107 12.35 -0.14 -0.93
N ILE A 108 11.34 -0.43 -0.12
CA ILE A 108 11.30 -0.18 1.32
C ILE A 108 10.87 -1.43 2.09
N LYS A 109 11.17 -1.45 3.38
CA LYS A 109 10.80 -2.56 4.28
C LYS A 109 9.59 -2.24 5.16
N LYS A 110 9.28 -0.95 5.37
CA LYS A 110 8.24 -0.51 6.30
C LYS A 110 7.48 0.70 5.78
N ILE A 111 6.20 0.77 6.15
CA ILE A 111 5.37 1.96 6.02
C ILE A 111 4.98 2.42 7.43
N ILE A 112 5.21 3.68 7.72
CA ILE A 112 4.87 4.28 9.01
C ILE A 112 3.91 5.42 8.76
N LEU A 113 2.69 5.27 9.25
CA LEU A 113 1.64 6.26 9.15
C LEU A 113 1.45 6.91 10.52
N SER A 114 1.52 8.22 10.56
CA SER A 114 1.39 8.96 11.80
C SER A 114 0.46 10.16 11.62
N ARG A 115 -0.26 10.48 12.68
CA ARG A 115 -1.02 11.72 12.79
C ARG A 115 -0.87 12.30 14.18
N PRO A 116 -0.97 13.62 14.36
CA PRO A 116 -1.18 14.21 15.66
C PRO A 116 -2.41 13.56 16.32
N ALA A 117 -2.31 13.27 17.60
CA ALA A 117 -3.41 12.65 18.36
C ALA A 117 -4.61 13.59 18.53
N VAL A 118 -4.42 14.90 18.26
CA VAL A 118 -5.44 15.95 18.31
C VAL A 118 -5.20 16.94 17.19
N GLU A 119 -6.27 17.48 16.63
CA GLU A 119 -6.18 18.64 15.75
C GLU A 119 -5.84 19.90 16.56
N ALA A 120 -5.27 20.90 15.87
CA ALA A 120 -4.87 22.14 16.53
C ALA A 120 -6.09 22.85 17.15
N GLY A 121 -6.12 22.94 18.47
CA GLY A 121 -7.22 23.56 19.23
C GLY A 121 -8.15 22.58 19.97
N GLU A 122 -8.08 21.30 19.69
CA GLU A 122 -8.86 20.27 20.41
C GLU A 122 -8.11 19.76 21.65
N LYS A 123 -8.84 19.57 22.75
CA LYS A 123 -8.32 18.96 23.98
C LYS A 123 -8.79 17.51 24.07
N LEU A 124 -7.89 16.56 24.07
CA LEU A 124 -8.16 15.11 24.24
C LEU A 124 -9.07 14.78 25.44
N GLY A 125 -9.14 15.68 26.42
CA GLY A 125 -9.98 15.53 27.63
C GLY A 125 -11.48 15.55 27.38
N PHE A 126 -11.95 16.05 26.23
CA PHE A 126 -13.38 16.15 25.93
C PHE A 126 -14.01 14.90 25.27
N LEU A 127 -13.18 13.97 24.78
CA LEU A 127 -13.70 12.73 24.20
C LEU A 127 -13.88 11.67 25.27
N PRO A 128 -15.00 10.94 25.32
CA PRO A 128 -15.21 9.83 26.23
C PRO A 128 -14.35 8.62 25.81
N GLY A 129 -13.95 7.77 26.77
CA GLY A 129 -13.19 6.54 26.52
C GLY A 129 -11.70 6.64 26.87
N ASP A 130 -11.01 5.51 26.71
CA ASP A 130 -9.56 5.40 26.91
C ASP A 130 -8.79 6.14 25.83
N MET A 131 -7.49 6.37 26.05
CA MET A 131 -6.64 7.12 25.10
C MET A 131 -6.62 6.49 23.70
N LYS A 132 -6.73 5.18 23.61
CA LYS A 132 -6.81 4.43 22.36
C LYS A 132 -8.12 4.73 21.61
N ASP A 133 -9.24 4.67 22.30
CA ASP A 133 -10.57 4.94 21.73
C ASP A 133 -10.71 6.38 21.22
N LYS A 134 -9.98 7.31 21.84
CA LYS A 134 -9.97 8.73 21.44
C LYS A 134 -9.15 9.01 20.18
N ILE A 135 -8.16 8.17 19.92
CA ILE A 135 -7.22 8.35 18.80
C ILE A 135 -7.67 7.57 17.56
N ASP A 136 -8.34 6.43 17.72
CA ASP A 136 -8.77 5.55 16.63
C ASP A 136 -9.56 6.28 15.52
N PRO A 137 -10.49 7.20 15.80
CA PRO A 137 -11.20 7.93 14.74
C PRO A 137 -10.29 8.75 13.81
N TYR A 138 -9.20 9.28 14.33
CA TYR A 138 -8.22 10.05 13.53
C TYR A 138 -7.34 9.17 12.66
N LEU A 139 -7.21 7.89 13.03
CA LEU A 139 -6.42 6.91 12.28
C LEU A 139 -7.25 6.12 11.27
N GLN A 140 -8.59 6.09 11.42
CA GLN A 140 -9.49 5.34 10.56
C GLN A 140 -9.29 5.62 9.08
N PRO A 141 -9.16 6.88 8.59
CA PRO A 141 -8.93 7.15 7.18
C PRO A 141 -7.63 6.55 6.62
N LEU A 142 -6.64 6.29 7.47
CA LEU A 142 -5.39 5.62 7.07
C LEU A 142 -5.63 4.12 6.88
N TYR A 143 -6.40 3.51 7.77
CA TYR A 143 -6.81 2.09 7.63
C TYR A 143 -7.64 1.88 6.37
N ASP A 144 -8.62 2.75 6.12
CA ASP A 144 -9.50 2.65 4.95
C ASP A 144 -8.71 2.71 3.64
N ALA A 145 -7.74 3.64 3.55
CA ALA A 145 -6.87 3.73 2.38
C ALA A 145 -5.98 2.48 2.19
N LEU A 146 -5.45 1.91 3.27
CA LEU A 146 -4.66 0.68 3.19
C LEU A 146 -5.52 -0.51 2.76
N GLN A 147 -6.74 -0.63 3.28
CA GLN A 147 -7.67 -1.72 2.96
C GLN A 147 -8.13 -1.70 1.49
N ASP A 148 -8.16 -0.53 0.87
CA ASP A 148 -8.44 -0.42 -0.57
C ASP A 148 -7.30 -0.97 -1.45
N MET A 149 -6.07 -1.01 -0.94
CA MET A 149 -4.85 -1.35 -1.69
C MET A 149 -4.22 -2.69 -1.31
N ILE A 150 -4.48 -3.17 -0.10
CA ILE A 150 -3.89 -4.38 0.46
C ILE A 150 -5.01 -5.30 0.96
N PRO A 151 -5.05 -6.57 0.53
CA PRO A 151 -6.03 -7.53 1.02
C PRO A 151 -6.01 -7.62 2.56
N ALA A 152 -7.19 -7.73 3.18
CA ALA A 152 -7.35 -7.65 4.63
C ALA A 152 -6.46 -8.65 5.40
N ALA A 153 -6.34 -9.89 4.93
CA ALA A 153 -5.48 -10.90 5.55
C ALA A 153 -3.99 -10.47 5.51
N LYS A 154 -3.55 -9.92 4.37
CA LYS A 154 -2.16 -9.45 4.20
C LYS A 154 -1.88 -8.18 4.98
N LEU A 155 -2.85 -7.27 5.06
CA LEU A 155 -2.75 -6.08 5.90
C LEU A 155 -2.58 -6.44 7.37
N LYS A 156 -3.37 -7.40 7.87
CA LYS A 156 -3.26 -7.91 9.24
C LYS A 156 -1.86 -8.48 9.49
N GLU A 157 -1.37 -9.34 8.62
CA GLU A 157 -0.01 -9.90 8.69
C GLU A 157 1.05 -8.80 8.73
N TYR A 158 0.96 -7.79 7.85
CA TYR A 158 1.91 -6.68 7.84
C TYR A 158 1.90 -5.84 9.11
N MET A 159 0.74 -5.70 9.75
CA MET A 159 0.65 -5.00 11.02
C MET A 159 1.21 -5.82 12.18
N GLU A 160 0.95 -7.12 12.23
CA GLU A 160 1.51 -8.05 13.24
C GLU A 160 3.05 -8.13 13.15
N LEU A 161 3.59 -8.14 11.92
CA LEU A 161 5.04 -8.15 11.66
C LEU A 161 5.70 -6.75 11.76
N ASN A 162 4.92 -5.71 12.09
CA ASN A 162 5.40 -4.32 12.11
C ASN A 162 5.99 -3.82 10.78
N VAL A 163 5.57 -4.39 9.66
CA VAL A 163 5.87 -3.88 8.31
C VAL A 163 5.05 -2.63 8.03
N ILE A 164 3.79 -2.60 8.46
CA ILE A 164 2.95 -1.40 8.46
C ILE A 164 2.64 -1.01 9.90
N GLN A 165 2.94 0.22 10.26
CA GLN A 165 2.70 0.75 11.59
C GLN A 165 1.86 2.02 11.49
N ILE A 166 0.81 2.07 12.31
CA ILE A 166 -0.02 3.26 12.45
C ILE A 166 0.03 3.68 13.91
N ALA A 167 0.52 4.89 14.17
CA ALA A 167 0.68 5.38 15.53
C ALA A 167 0.60 6.91 15.60
N PRO A 168 0.11 7.46 16.71
CA PRO A 168 0.15 8.89 16.97
C PRO A 168 1.59 9.43 16.93
N LEU A 169 1.74 10.67 16.45
CA LEU A 169 3.05 11.32 16.32
C LEU A 169 3.82 11.36 17.65
N ALA A 170 3.13 11.52 18.76
CA ALA A 170 3.74 11.53 20.09
C ALA A 170 4.52 10.22 20.42
N PHE A 171 4.12 9.08 19.86
CA PHE A 171 4.77 7.77 20.06
C PHE A 171 5.94 7.52 19.10
N MET A 172 6.26 8.46 18.22
CA MET A 172 7.39 8.36 17.29
C MET A 172 8.69 8.93 17.87
N ARG A 173 8.61 9.62 19.02
CA ARG A 173 9.76 10.26 19.65
C ARG A 173 10.84 9.24 20.03
N GLY A 174 12.09 9.51 19.64
CA GLY A 174 13.25 8.66 19.95
C GLY A 174 13.33 7.37 19.13
N ARG A 175 12.49 7.19 18.11
CA ARG A 175 12.52 6.02 17.21
C ARG A 175 13.42 6.27 16.01
N THR A 176 14.16 5.25 15.61
CA THR A 176 14.89 5.23 14.33
C THR A 176 14.04 4.48 13.30
N LEU A 177 13.76 5.13 12.17
CA LEU A 177 12.82 4.66 11.14
C LEU A 177 13.60 4.29 9.87
N ASN A 178 14.31 3.16 9.90
CA ASN A 178 15.16 2.71 8.80
C ASN A 178 14.35 2.02 7.70
N ASP A 179 14.78 2.20 6.45
CA ASP A 179 14.21 1.56 5.25
C ASP A 179 12.67 1.72 5.19
N ALA A 180 12.18 2.91 5.51
CA ALA A 180 10.77 3.17 5.69
C ALA A 180 10.30 4.42 4.93
N VAL A 181 9.07 4.37 4.40
CA VAL A 181 8.32 5.56 4.05
C VAL A 181 7.50 5.98 5.25
N VAL A 182 7.65 7.25 5.65
CA VAL A 182 6.94 7.87 6.76
C VAL A 182 5.96 8.89 6.21
N ILE A 183 4.69 8.76 6.58
CA ILE A 183 3.61 9.69 6.21
C ILE A 183 3.06 10.31 7.50
N LEU A 184 3.16 11.64 7.58
CA LEU A 184 2.75 12.45 8.73
C LEU A 184 1.47 13.25 8.42
#